data_8bb2bb7f99ada2f05bae4daede8ebe2e
#
_entry.id   8bb2bb7f99ada2f05bae4daede8ebe2e
#
_cell.length_a   1.000
_cell.length_b   1.000
_cell.length_c   1.000
_cell.angle_alpha   90.00
_cell.angle_beta   90.00
_cell.angle_gamma   90.00
#
_symmetry.space_group_name_H-M   'P 1'
#
loop_
_entity.id
_entity.type
_entity.pdbx_description
1 polymer ?
#
loop_
_entity_poly.entity_id
_entity_poly.type
_entity_poly.pdbx_seq_one_letter_code
_entity_poly.pdbx_strand_id
1 'polypeptide(L)'
;MNTGKRILWIDYAKSICIYLVLLGHAHASQPVTDFIYTFHMPLFFFLSGCLFSFEKHPNFKEFAIKRFKGLMVPYLWINLITWLLAGRNFGEDATISTTWYSPIIGILLGYSKQMIHNTPMWFFICLYFLEIFYYLLFKPLQKKSKSIKISVLIVIAVIGYTNYAYNPYTLPFCLGTAIVGMVFYGIGNLIVHNMQIIKIKLLHIILVFLTMGIVIFIAHENGYIIMATNNYNNYILFFIGSFAGIYMINLSSNFLSLKPVFQNIIIYISKNTLIINSFHLLTFSFLKGIMVFVFHIPVETLYGKIVPNIVFALVSLFSCLPIAYIINKHFPFIIGKKRSPEG
;
A
#
# COMPACT_ATOMS: atom_id res chain seq x y z
N MET A 1 -25.37 11.07 5.70
CA MET A 1 -24.56 10.07 6.45
C MET A 1 -23.91 10.73 7.64
N ASN A 2 -23.95 10.07 8.80
CA ASN A 2 -23.30 10.56 10.04
C ASN A 2 -21.79 10.70 9.80
N THR A 3 -21.32 11.90 9.56
CA THR A 3 -19.97 12.24 9.07
C THR A 3 -18.84 12.05 10.09
N GLY A 4 -19.09 11.33 11.18
CA GLY A 4 -18.15 11.12 12.28
C GLY A 4 -17.85 9.66 12.66
N LYS A 5 -18.62 8.68 12.18
CA LYS A 5 -18.45 7.29 12.65
C LYS A 5 -17.33 6.59 11.88
N ARG A 6 -16.34 6.05 12.61
CA ARG A 6 -15.23 5.27 12.07
C ARG A 6 -15.75 3.99 11.43
N ILE A 7 -15.21 3.65 10.25
CA ILE A 7 -15.59 2.46 9.49
C ILE A 7 -14.62 1.34 9.84
N LEU A 8 -15.01 0.50 10.79
CA LEU A 8 -14.11 -0.47 11.43
C LEU A 8 -13.54 -1.52 10.45
N TRP A 9 -14.33 -2.01 9.49
CA TRP A 9 -13.82 -2.98 8.52
C TRP A 9 -12.67 -2.44 7.66
N ILE A 10 -12.64 -1.12 7.39
CA ILE A 10 -11.51 -0.49 6.69
C ILE A 10 -10.24 -0.55 7.53
N ASP A 11 -10.36 -0.43 8.86
CA ASP A 11 -9.21 -0.54 9.75
C ASP A 11 -8.64 -1.96 9.74
N TYR A 12 -9.50 -2.98 9.77
CA TYR A 12 -9.07 -4.37 9.64
C TYR A 12 -8.43 -4.62 8.27
N ALA A 13 -9.05 -4.17 7.18
CA ALA A 13 -8.49 -4.32 5.83
C ALA A 13 -7.12 -3.68 5.69
N LYS A 14 -6.93 -2.46 6.22
CA LYS A 14 -5.63 -1.76 6.21
C LYS A 14 -4.59 -2.49 7.05
N SER A 15 -4.97 -3.03 8.20
CA SER A 15 -4.05 -3.77 9.09
C SER A 15 -3.65 -5.11 8.49
N ILE A 16 -4.56 -5.81 7.84
CA ILE A 16 -4.22 -7.04 7.09
C ILE A 16 -3.30 -6.67 5.92
N CYS A 17 -3.64 -5.63 5.17
CA CYS A 17 -2.88 -5.23 3.99
C CYS A 17 -1.44 -4.85 4.33
N ILE A 18 -1.21 -4.05 5.39
CA ILE A 18 0.14 -3.68 5.79
C ILE A 18 0.94 -4.90 6.29
N TYR A 19 0.29 -5.85 6.98
CA TYR A 19 0.95 -7.10 7.35
C TYR A 19 1.36 -7.92 6.13
N LEU A 20 0.51 -7.99 5.09
CA LEU A 20 0.85 -8.65 3.82
C LEU A 20 2.02 -7.96 3.11
N VAL A 21 2.15 -6.63 3.19
CA VAL A 21 3.35 -5.94 2.69
C VAL A 21 4.60 -6.45 3.39
N LEU A 22 4.60 -6.48 4.73
CA LEU A 22 5.75 -6.97 5.49
C LEU A 22 6.06 -8.43 5.14
N LEU A 23 5.04 -9.28 5.06
CA LEU A 23 5.22 -10.70 4.69
C LEU A 23 5.79 -10.85 3.28
N GLY A 24 5.34 -10.04 2.31
CA GLY A 24 5.85 -10.05 0.94
C GLY A 24 7.32 -9.63 0.83
N HIS A 25 7.82 -8.80 1.77
CA HIS A 25 9.23 -8.39 1.85
C HIS A 25 10.07 -9.25 2.81
N ALA A 26 9.49 -10.27 3.48
CA ALA A 26 10.16 -11.08 4.48
C ALA A 26 10.85 -12.34 3.92
N HIS A 27 11.26 -12.36 2.65
CA HIS A 27 11.83 -13.52 1.95
C HIS A 27 10.88 -14.74 1.88
N ALA A 28 9.57 -14.49 1.80
CA ALA A 28 8.59 -15.54 1.62
C ALA A 28 8.85 -16.35 0.32
N SER A 29 8.31 -17.57 0.25
CA SER A 29 8.41 -18.37 -0.97
C SER A 29 7.71 -17.68 -2.15
N GLN A 30 8.20 -17.96 -3.37
CA GLN A 30 7.67 -17.34 -4.58
C GLN A 30 6.13 -17.43 -4.69
N PRO A 31 5.48 -18.59 -4.45
CA PRO A 31 4.02 -18.66 -4.51
C PRO A 31 3.29 -17.74 -3.52
N VAL A 32 3.85 -17.56 -2.31
CA VAL A 32 3.29 -16.64 -1.30
C VAL A 32 3.46 -15.20 -1.74
N THR A 33 4.62 -14.87 -2.30
CA THR A 33 4.91 -13.54 -2.82
C THR A 33 3.99 -13.23 -4.00
N ASP A 34 3.85 -14.13 -4.98
CA ASP A 34 2.99 -13.96 -6.13
C ASP A 34 1.53 -13.75 -5.72
N PHE A 35 1.05 -14.55 -4.75
CA PHE A 35 -0.30 -14.38 -4.17
C PHE A 35 -0.49 -12.99 -3.58
N ILE A 36 0.43 -12.52 -2.74
CA ILE A 36 0.35 -11.21 -2.08
C ILE A 36 0.40 -10.08 -3.13
N TYR A 37 1.35 -10.14 -4.06
CA TYR A 37 1.60 -9.09 -5.03
C TYR A 37 0.50 -8.95 -6.08
N THR A 38 -0.35 -9.97 -6.24
CA THR A 38 -1.53 -9.91 -7.11
C THR A 38 -2.51 -8.80 -6.67
N PHE A 39 -2.65 -8.48 -5.37
CA PHE A 39 -3.72 -7.59 -4.93
C PHE A 39 -3.39 -6.60 -3.82
N HIS A 40 -2.27 -6.73 -3.07
CA HIS A 40 -2.05 -5.91 -1.87
C HIS A 40 -1.92 -4.41 -2.19
N MET A 41 -1.24 -4.03 -3.27
CA MET A 41 -1.14 -2.61 -3.66
C MET A 41 -2.45 -2.08 -4.27
N PRO A 42 -3.13 -2.78 -5.18
CA PRO A 42 -4.50 -2.47 -5.58
C PRO A 42 -5.46 -2.25 -4.41
N LEU A 43 -5.37 -3.07 -3.36
CA LEU A 43 -6.18 -2.92 -2.15
C LEU A 43 -5.90 -1.59 -1.42
N PHE A 44 -4.63 -1.15 -1.30
CA PHE A 44 -4.33 0.15 -0.70
C PHE A 44 -4.90 1.32 -1.49
N PHE A 45 -4.82 1.30 -2.81
CA PHE A 45 -5.45 2.32 -3.66
C PHE A 45 -6.97 2.31 -3.50
N PHE A 46 -7.58 1.13 -3.51
CA PHE A 46 -9.01 0.97 -3.29
C PHE A 46 -9.46 1.53 -1.93
N LEU A 47 -8.80 1.16 -0.83
CA LEU A 47 -9.12 1.64 0.51
C LEU A 47 -8.89 3.16 0.65
N SER A 48 -7.90 3.72 -0.04
CA SER A 48 -7.68 5.17 -0.09
C SER A 48 -8.84 5.87 -0.79
N GLY A 49 -9.35 5.30 -1.89
CA GLY A 49 -10.55 5.78 -2.58
C GLY A 49 -11.81 5.69 -1.73
N CYS A 50 -11.98 4.61 -0.94
CA CYS A 50 -13.09 4.48 0.01
C CYS A 50 -13.12 5.60 1.05
N LEU A 51 -11.98 6.15 1.42
CA LEU A 51 -11.85 7.21 2.43
C LEU A 51 -11.93 8.63 1.86
N PHE A 52 -11.86 8.76 0.54
CA PHE A 52 -11.92 10.05 -0.14
C PHE A 52 -13.36 10.58 -0.24
N SER A 53 -13.54 11.89 -0.07
CA SER A 53 -14.83 12.59 -0.28
C SER A 53 -14.58 14.01 -0.78
N PHE A 54 -15.26 14.38 -1.86
CA PHE A 54 -15.25 15.75 -2.38
C PHE A 54 -15.92 16.76 -1.43
N GLU A 55 -16.88 16.32 -0.63
CA GLU A 55 -17.55 17.17 0.37
C GLU A 55 -16.58 17.61 1.45
N LYS A 56 -15.65 16.75 1.85
CA LYS A 56 -14.58 17.07 2.82
C LYS A 56 -13.47 17.92 2.20
N HIS A 57 -13.42 18.02 0.89
CA HIS A 57 -12.39 18.69 0.11
C HIS A 57 -13.02 19.53 -1.01
N PRO A 58 -13.74 20.62 -0.68
CA PRO A 58 -14.38 21.45 -1.68
C PRO A 58 -13.39 22.25 -2.53
N ASN A 59 -12.26 22.65 -1.96
CA ASN A 59 -11.24 23.47 -2.59
C ASN A 59 -10.02 22.63 -2.99
N PHE A 60 -9.61 22.71 -4.25
CA PHE A 60 -8.46 21.97 -4.79
C PHE A 60 -7.15 22.36 -4.11
N LYS A 61 -6.88 23.65 -3.92
CA LYS A 61 -5.62 24.13 -3.33
C LYS A 61 -5.44 23.59 -1.91
N GLU A 62 -6.50 23.66 -1.10
CA GLU A 62 -6.48 23.15 0.27
C GLU A 62 -6.28 21.63 0.29
N PHE A 63 -6.96 20.91 -0.61
CA PHE A 63 -6.78 19.47 -0.80
C PHE A 63 -5.35 19.13 -1.17
N ALA A 64 -4.79 19.76 -2.20
CA ALA A 64 -3.45 19.50 -2.68
C ALA A 64 -2.39 19.77 -1.58
N ILE A 65 -2.50 20.89 -0.85
CA ILE A 65 -1.60 21.22 0.26
C ILE A 65 -1.73 20.18 1.39
N LYS A 66 -2.96 19.78 1.73
CA LYS A 66 -3.19 18.78 2.78
C LYS A 66 -2.58 17.42 2.39
N ARG A 67 -2.76 17.00 1.12
CA ARG A 67 -2.18 15.74 0.63
C ARG A 67 -0.67 15.83 0.50
N PHE A 68 -0.12 16.96 0.05
CA PHE A 68 1.31 17.21 0.05
C PHE A 68 1.91 17.04 1.46
N LYS A 69 1.32 17.69 2.47
CA LYS A 69 1.77 17.54 3.86
C LYS A 69 1.67 16.11 4.37
N GLY A 70 0.61 15.38 4.01
CA GLY A 70 0.38 14.02 4.51
C GLY A 70 1.12 12.91 3.75
N LEU A 71 1.60 13.16 2.53
CA LEU A 71 2.27 12.15 1.69
C LEU A 71 3.68 12.58 1.29
N MET A 72 3.85 13.79 0.76
CA MET A 72 5.15 14.24 0.23
C MET A 72 6.12 14.65 1.33
N VAL A 73 5.64 15.28 2.40
CA VAL A 73 6.50 15.62 3.55
C VAL A 73 7.06 14.34 4.20
N PRO A 74 6.24 13.31 4.55
CA PRO A 74 6.78 12.02 5.01
C PRO A 74 7.70 11.38 3.98
N TYR A 75 7.33 11.39 2.71
CA TYR A 75 8.14 10.84 1.62
C TYR A 75 9.56 11.42 1.63
N LEU A 76 9.71 12.73 1.70
CA LEU A 76 11.01 13.38 1.68
C LEU A 76 11.81 13.12 2.97
N TRP A 77 11.20 13.32 4.14
CA TRP A 77 11.88 13.12 5.42
C TRP A 77 12.34 11.68 5.63
N ILE A 78 11.47 10.71 5.33
CA ILE A 78 11.78 9.31 5.59
C ILE A 78 12.82 8.79 4.59
N ASN A 79 12.74 9.17 3.31
CA ASN A 79 13.80 8.85 2.37
C ASN A 79 15.15 9.44 2.79
N LEU A 80 15.17 10.69 3.27
CA LEU A 80 16.39 11.30 3.79
C LEU A 80 16.92 10.52 5.01
N ILE A 81 16.07 10.22 5.98
CA ILE A 81 16.46 9.49 7.20
C ILE A 81 16.97 8.09 6.86
N THR A 82 16.22 7.35 6.05
CA THR A 82 16.61 5.97 5.68
C THR A 82 17.85 5.94 4.80
N TRP A 83 18.04 6.91 3.92
CA TRP A 83 19.26 7.05 3.13
C TRP A 83 20.50 7.33 4.00
N LEU A 84 20.36 8.23 5.00
CA LEU A 84 21.46 8.55 5.92
C LEU A 84 21.80 7.39 6.87
N LEU A 85 20.78 6.66 7.36
CA LEU A 85 20.97 5.54 8.29
C LEU A 85 21.42 4.26 7.59
N ALA A 86 20.86 3.99 6.43
CA ALA A 86 21.04 2.74 5.72
C ALA A 86 22.28 2.75 4.81
N GLY A 87 22.74 3.92 4.41
CA GLY A 87 23.84 4.03 3.45
C GLY A 87 23.57 3.25 2.15
N ARG A 88 24.63 2.84 1.47
CA ARG A 88 24.58 2.07 0.23
C ARG A 88 24.16 0.59 0.42
N ASN A 89 24.18 0.08 1.64
CA ASN A 89 24.22 -1.36 1.93
C ASN A 89 22.94 -1.94 2.53
N PHE A 90 21.86 -1.16 2.64
CA PHE A 90 20.62 -1.60 3.28
C PHE A 90 19.46 -1.55 2.28
N GLY A 91 19.31 -2.51 1.44
CA GLY A 91 18.18 -2.71 0.56
C GLY A 91 18.10 -4.17 0.15
N GLU A 92 16.95 -4.59 -0.35
CA GLU A 92 16.77 -5.94 -0.89
C GLU A 92 17.74 -6.22 -2.05
N ASP A 93 18.26 -5.18 -2.71
CA ASP A 93 19.16 -5.24 -3.87
C ASP A 93 20.52 -4.57 -3.60
N ALA A 94 21.13 -4.82 -2.45
CA ALA A 94 22.47 -4.31 -2.10
C ALA A 94 23.58 -4.71 -3.13
N THR A 95 23.29 -5.61 -4.05
CA THR A 95 24.16 -6.06 -5.14
C THR A 95 24.16 -5.13 -6.35
N ILE A 96 23.20 -4.18 -6.46
CA ILE A 96 23.15 -3.25 -7.59
C ILE A 96 24.22 -2.18 -7.37
N SER A 97 25.26 -2.21 -8.21
CA SER A 97 26.27 -1.15 -8.32
C SER A 97 25.59 0.15 -8.80
N THR A 98 25.18 1.02 -7.88
CA THR A 98 24.60 2.32 -8.21
C THR A 98 25.61 3.43 -7.91
N THR A 99 25.58 4.48 -8.74
CA THR A 99 26.32 5.71 -8.44
C THR A 99 25.77 6.34 -7.15
N TRP A 100 26.61 7.04 -6.40
CA TRP A 100 26.21 7.64 -5.10
C TRP A 100 25.01 8.59 -5.21
N TYR A 101 24.78 9.20 -6.35
CA TYR A 101 23.66 10.13 -6.61
C TYR A 101 22.38 9.44 -7.11
N SER A 102 22.46 8.17 -7.52
CA SER A 102 21.29 7.43 -8.04
C SER A 102 20.07 7.42 -7.07
N PRO A 103 20.27 7.21 -5.75
CA PRO A 103 19.15 7.30 -4.80
C PRO A 103 18.52 8.69 -4.75
N ILE A 104 19.29 9.76 -4.91
CA ILE A 104 18.79 11.14 -4.93
C ILE A 104 17.89 11.35 -6.14
N ILE A 105 18.32 10.91 -7.32
CA ILE A 105 17.49 10.94 -8.53
C ILE A 105 16.22 10.12 -8.32
N GLY A 106 16.34 8.92 -7.74
CA GLY A 106 15.21 8.07 -7.40
C GLY A 106 14.19 8.77 -6.51
N ILE A 107 14.65 9.45 -5.47
CA ILE A 107 13.80 10.24 -4.57
C ILE A 107 13.14 11.41 -5.31
N LEU A 108 13.90 12.18 -6.08
CA LEU A 108 13.38 13.37 -6.76
C LEU A 108 12.37 13.03 -7.86
N LEU A 109 12.61 11.97 -8.62
CA LEU A 109 11.77 11.56 -9.75
C LEU A 109 10.80 10.41 -9.41
N GLY A 110 10.87 9.84 -8.21
CA GLY A 110 10.01 8.73 -7.82
C GLY A 110 10.34 7.41 -8.52
N TYR A 111 11.59 7.21 -8.96
CA TYR A 111 12.02 5.97 -9.60
C TYR A 111 12.30 4.90 -8.56
N SER A 112 11.37 3.96 -8.40
CA SER A 112 11.45 2.91 -7.38
C SER A 112 12.72 2.07 -7.44
N LYS A 113 13.21 1.74 -8.64
CA LYS A 113 14.45 0.99 -8.87
C LYS A 113 15.72 1.72 -8.39
N GLN A 114 15.66 3.04 -8.24
CA GLN A 114 16.79 3.85 -7.75
C GLN A 114 16.68 4.14 -6.25
N MET A 115 15.49 3.97 -5.64
CA MET A 115 15.29 4.10 -4.19
C MET A 115 15.64 2.80 -3.45
N ILE A 116 16.84 2.25 -3.71
CA ILE A 116 17.30 0.95 -3.17
C ILE A 116 17.31 0.89 -1.63
N HIS A 117 17.51 2.03 -0.97
CA HIS A 117 17.51 2.15 0.48
C HIS A 117 16.10 2.01 1.10
N ASN A 118 15.04 2.33 0.35
CA ASN A 118 13.66 2.24 0.82
C ASN A 118 12.66 2.20 -0.34
N THR A 119 12.71 1.14 -1.13
CA THR A 119 11.84 0.95 -2.29
C THR A 119 10.34 1.17 -1.99
N PRO A 120 9.75 0.71 -0.87
CA PRO A 120 8.33 0.89 -0.57
C PRO A 120 7.83 2.35 -0.56
N MET A 121 8.74 3.33 -0.48
CA MET A 121 8.39 4.74 -0.51
C MET A 121 7.78 5.21 -1.85
N TRP A 122 7.94 4.44 -2.94
CA TRP A 122 7.32 4.72 -4.23
C TRP A 122 5.80 4.93 -4.12
N PHE A 123 5.15 4.24 -3.19
CA PHE A 123 3.70 4.33 -2.99
C PHE A 123 3.23 5.73 -2.58
N PHE A 124 4.03 6.46 -1.79
CA PHE A 124 3.65 7.79 -1.31
C PHE A 124 3.54 8.80 -2.44
N ILE A 125 4.56 8.87 -3.29
CA ILE A 125 4.58 9.80 -4.42
C ILE A 125 3.54 9.37 -5.47
N CYS A 126 3.40 8.09 -5.73
CA CYS A 126 2.37 7.53 -6.60
C CYS A 126 0.96 7.90 -6.12
N LEU A 127 0.63 7.69 -4.84
CA LEU A 127 -0.67 8.00 -4.28
C LEU A 127 -0.95 9.51 -4.31
N TYR A 128 0.07 10.35 -4.06
CA TYR A 128 -0.09 11.81 -4.15
C TYR A 128 -0.53 12.25 -5.53
N PHE A 129 0.20 11.87 -6.58
CA PHE A 129 -0.16 12.25 -7.95
C PHE A 129 -1.47 11.62 -8.40
N LEU A 130 -1.72 10.36 -8.04
CA LEU A 130 -3.00 9.70 -8.28
C LEU A 130 -4.17 10.50 -7.72
N GLU A 131 -4.09 10.93 -6.46
CA GLU A 131 -5.17 11.68 -5.81
C GLU A 131 -5.36 13.08 -6.41
N ILE A 132 -4.29 13.76 -6.80
CA ILE A 132 -4.36 15.04 -7.50
C ILE A 132 -5.09 14.87 -8.85
N PHE A 133 -4.70 13.89 -9.65
CA PHE A 133 -5.33 13.65 -10.95
C PHE A 133 -6.78 13.16 -10.79
N TYR A 134 -7.03 12.26 -9.82
CA TYR A 134 -8.39 11.84 -9.51
C TYR A 134 -9.29 13.03 -9.15
N TYR A 135 -8.81 13.92 -8.29
CA TYR A 135 -9.57 15.12 -7.93
C TYR A 135 -9.90 15.97 -9.16
N LEU A 136 -8.91 16.29 -10.00
CA LEU A 136 -9.10 17.12 -11.19
C LEU A 136 -10.06 16.48 -12.20
N LEU A 137 -9.93 15.19 -12.46
CA LEU A 137 -10.76 14.46 -13.43
C LEU A 137 -12.18 14.22 -12.93
N PHE A 138 -12.36 13.88 -11.65
CA PHE A 138 -13.66 13.45 -11.12
C PHE A 138 -14.46 14.55 -10.41
N LYS A 139 -13.84 15.68 -10.06
CA LYS A 139 -14.59 16.83 -9.50
C LYS A 139 -15.65 17.37 -10.46
N PRO A 140 -15.39 17.58 -11.76
CA PRO A 140 -16.41 17.97 -12.72
C PRO A 140 -17.49 16.91 -12.91
N LEU A 141 -17.15 15.64 -12.71
CA LEU A 141 -18.05 14.51 -12.86
C LEU A 141 -18.88 14.21 -11.59
N GLN A 142 -18.72 14.99 -10.52
CA GLN A 142 -19.33 14.69 -9.22
C GLN A 142 -20.86 14.49 -9.32
N LYS A 143 -21.55 15.32 -10.12
CA LYS A 143 -23.00 15.25 -10.33
C LYS A 143 -23.43 14.30 -11.45
N LYS A 144 -22.49 13.70 -12.20
CA LYS A 144 -22.80 12.77 -13.28
C LYS A 144 -23.13 11.37 -12.75
N SER A 145 -23.78 10.56 -13.58
CA SER A 145 -24.20 9.20 -13.24
C SER A 145 -23.00 8.30 -12.92
N LYS A 146 -23.25 7.21 -12.17
CA LYS A 146 -22.24 6.20 -11.89
C LYS A 146 -21.70 5.57 -13.17
N SER A 147 -22.56 5.35 -14.17
CA SER A 147 -22.16 4.77 -15.47
C SER A 147 -21.09 5.64 -16.16
N ILE A 148 -21.27 6.97 -16.23
CA ILE A 148 -20.28 7.89 -16.81
C ILE A 148 -18.95 7.78 -16.06
N LYS A 149 -18.96 7.75 -14.73
CA LYS A 149 -17.75 7.63 -13.92
C LYS A 149 -17.04 6.28 -14.16
N ILE A 150 -17.79 5.20 -14.30
CA ILE A 150 -17.26 3.87 -14.64
C ILE A 150 -16.66 3.90 -16.05
N SER A 151 -17.32 4.48 -17.04
CA SER A 151 -16.78 4.61 -18.41
C SER A 151 -15.45 5.37 -18.42
N VAL A 152 -15.34 6.45 -17.62
CA VAL A 152 -14.07 7.19 -17.47
C VAL A 152 -12.99 6.30 -16.84
N LEU A 153 -13.32 5.48 -15.83
CA LEU A 153 -12.36 4.54 -15.23
C LEU A 153 -11.92 3.45 -16.22
N ILE A 154 -12.81 2.98 -17.10
CA ILE A 154 -12.47 2.04 -18.17
C ILE A 154 -11.49 2.70 -19.15
N VAL A 155 -11.75 3.95 -19.57
CA VAL A 155 -10.81 4.70 -20.43
C VAL A 155 -9.45 4.85 -19.74
N ILE A 156 -9.41 5.18 -18.47
CA ILE A 156 -8.17 5.26 -17.68
C ILE A 156 -7.45 3.89 -17.64
N ALA A 157 -8.18 2.78 -17.51
CA ALA A 157 -7.60 1.44 -17.56
C ALA A 157 -6.96 1.15 -18.93
N VAL A 158 -7.61 1.56 -20.03
CA VAL A 158 -7.06 1.44 -21.40
C VAL A 158 -5.81 2.30 -21.56
N ILE A 159 -5.81 3.55 -21.07
CA ILE A 159 -4.62 4.42 -21.07
C ILE A 159 -3.49 3.78 -20.25
N GLY A 160 -3.80 3.18 -19.10
CA GLY A 160 -2.85 2.43 -18.29
C GLY A 160 -2.24 1.23 -19.04
N TYR A 161 -3.09 0.50 -19.78
CA TYR A 161 -2.64 -0.61 -20.64
C TYR A 161 -1.72 -0.13 -21.75
N THR A 162 -2.09 0.91 -22.49
CA THR A 162 -1.27 1.45 -23.59
C THR A 162 0.07 1.95 -23.07
N ASN A 163 0.09 2.62 -21.92
CA ASN A 163 1.34 3.01 -21.28
C ASN A 163 2.19 1.81 -20.87
N TYR A 164 1.58 0.77 -20.32
CA TYR A 164 2.30 -0.45 -19.93
C TYR A 164 2.86 -1.20 -21.15
N ALA A 165 2.03 -1.40 -22.20
CA ALA A 165 2.36 -2.27 -23.32
C ALA A 165 3.29 -1.63 -24.36
N TYR A 166 3.21 -0.31 -24.53
CA TYR A 166 3.86 0.37 -25.66
C TYR A 166 4.83 1.50 -25.25
N ASN A 167 4.83 1.94 -23.98
CA ASN A 167 5.76 2.97 -23.55
C ASN A 167 7.03 2.33 -22.96
N PRO A 168 8.20 2.44 -23.64
CA PRO A 168 9.44 1.89 -23.13
C PRO A 168 10.06 2.72 -22.00
N TYR A 169 9.54 3.93 -21.76
CA TYR A 169 10.10 4.85 -20.77
C TYR A 169 9.41 4.74 -19.43
N THR A 170 10.18 4.75 -18.36
CA THR A 170 9.63 4.90 -17.01
C THR A 170 9.19 6.33 -16.79
N LEU A 171 7.89 6.54 -16.61
CA LEU A 171 7.36 7.87 -16.31
C LEU A 171 7.79 8.30 -14.88
N PRO A 172 8.21 9.57 -14.70
CA PRO A 172 8.56 10.06 -13.38
C PRO A 172 7.36 10.04 -12.43
N PHE A 173 7.63 10.13 -11.13
CA PHE A 173 6.62 10.20 -10.06
C PHE A 173 5.68 8.98 -10.02
N CYS A 174 6.12 7.84 -10.54
CA CYS A 174 5.31 6.63 -10.68
C CYS A 174 3.99 6.85 -11.44
N LEU A 175 3.95 7.78 -12.42
CA LEU A 175 2.73 8.15 -13.12
C LEU A 175 2.08 6.98 -13.86
N GLY A 176 2.88 6.07 -14.46
CA GLY A 176 2.33 4.87 -15.10
C GLY A 176 1.49 4.04 -14.13
N THR A 177 2.03 3.79 -12.96
CA THR A 177 1.32 3.07 -11.88
C THR A 177 0.16 3.89 -11.30
N ALA A 178 0.31 5.22 -11.20
CA ALA A 178 -0.75 6.09 -10.71
C ALA A 178 -2.00 6.03 -11.59
N ILE A 179 -1.84 5.96 -12.92
CA ILE A 179 -2.94 5.79 -13.88
C ILE A 179 -3.69 4.48 -13.59
N VAL A 180 -2.99 3.37 -13.47
CA VAL A 180 -3.60 2.06 -13.18
C VAL A 180 -4.21 2.02 -11.77
N GLY A 181 -3.50 2.55 -10.77
CA GLY A 181 -3.97 2.67 -9.40
C GLY A 181 -5.26 3.50 -9.25
N MET A 182 -5.44 4.50 -10.14
CA MET A 182 -6.64 5.35 -10.15
C MET A 182 -7.92 4.57 -10.45
N VAL A 183 -7.85 3.46 -11.18
CA VAL A 183 -9.00 2.58 -11.42
C VAL A 183 -9.49 1.99 -10.10
N PHE A 184 -8.59 1.42 -9.31
CA PHE A 184 -8.92 0.83 -7.99
C PHE A 184 -9.41 1.89 -7.01
N TYR A 185 -8.74 3.05 -6.97
CA TYR A 185 -9.13 4.19 -6.16
C TYR A 185 -10.55 4.68 -6.52
N GLY A 186 -10.82 4.87 -7.81
CA GLY A 186 -12.12 5.32 -8.31
C GLY A 186 -13.24 4.32 -8.00
N ILE A 187 -13.01 3.03 -8.21
CA ILE A 187 -13.98 1.99 -7.83
C ILE A 187 -14.24 2.02 -6.32
N GLY A 188 -13.18 2.10 -5.49
CA GLY A 188 -13.34 2.24 -4.03
C GLY A 188 -14.22 3.43 -3.65
N ASN A 189 -14.01 4.59 -4.27
CA ASN A 189 -14.80 5.79 -4.03
C ASN A 189 -16.27 5.64 -4.46
N LEU A 190 -16.54 4.97 -5.57
CA LEU A 190 -17.89 4.79 -6.11
C LEU A 190 -18.73 3.78 -5.32
N ILE A 191 -18.12 2.75 -4.74
CA ILE A 191 -18.86 1.63 -4.14
C ILE A 191 -18.91 1.65 -2.61
N VAL A 192 -18.06 2.44 -1.95
CA VAL A 192 -17.96 2.47 -0.47
C VAL A 192 -19.32 2.75 0.21
N HIS A 193 -20.15 3.60 -0.39
CA HIS A 193 -21.47 3.93 0.14
C HIS A 193 -22.46 2.75 0.11
N ASN A 194 -22.23 1.77 -0.77
CA ASN A 194 -23.04 0.56 -0.90
C ASN A 194 -22.43 -0.61 -0.07
N MET A 195 -21.21 -0.45 0.45
CA MET A 195 -20.52 -1.43 1.30
C MET A 195 -20.99 -1.25 2.76
N GLN A 196 -22.20 -1.71 3.06
CA GLN A 196 -22.71 -1.76 4.43
C GLN A 196 -22.09 -2.94 5.17
N ILE A 197 -22.10 -2.89 6.52
CA ILE A 197 -21.75 -4.04 7.35
C ILE A 197 -22.70 -5.19 6.99
N ILE A 198 -22.15 -6.20 6.34
CA ILE A 198 -22.92 -7.33 5.83
C ILE A 198 -23.20 -8.28 7.00
N LYS A 199 -24.46 -8.65 7.22
CA LYS A 199 -24.79 -9.79 8.07
C LYS A 199 -24.18 -11.04 7.45
N ILE A 200 -23.25 -11.69 8.14
CA ILE A 200 -22.53 -12.84 7.59
C ILE A 200 -23.48 -14.02 7.46
N LYS A 201 -23.50 -14.58 6.26
CA LYS A 201 -24.16 -15.83 5.93
C LYS A 201 -23.10 -16.84 5.49
N LEU A 202 -23.44 -18.11 5.50
CA LEU A 202 -22.57 -19.19 5.00
C LEU A 202 -22.05 -18.87 3.58
N LEU A 203 -22.86 -18.26 2.74
CA LEU A 203 -22.48 -17.81 1.40
C LEU A 203 -21.24 -16.89 1.42
N HIS A 204 -21.10 -15.99 2.39
CA HIS A 204 -19.93 -15.08 2.45
C HIS A 204 -18.64 -15.84 2.76
N ILE A 205 -18.71 -16.89 3.59
CA ILE A 205 -17.56 -17.76 3.89
C ILE A 205 -17.16 -18.53 2.61
N ILE A 206 -18.12 -19.09 1.89
CA ILE A 206 -17.90 -19.77 0.61
C ILE A 206 -17.26 -18.80 -0.39
N LEU A 207 -17.74 -17.57 -0.48
CA LEU A 207 -17.18 -16.55 -1.38
C LEU A 207 -15.74 -16.16 -1.01
N VAL A 208 -15.36 -16.13 0.28
CA VAL A 208 -13.97 -15.89 0.68
C VAL A 208 -13.06 -17.02 0.15
N PHE A 209 -13.45 -18.29 0.33
CA PHE A 209 -12.65 -19.40 -0.18
C PHE A 209 -12.61 -19.46 -1.70
N LEU A 210 -13.74 -19.16 -2.38
CA LEU A 210 -13.80 -19.10 -3.84
C LEU A 210 -12.87 -18.01 -4.39
N THR A 211 -12.95 -16.79 -3.84
CA THR A 211 -12.08 -15.68 -4.27
C THR A 211 -10.61 -15.93 -3.91
N MET A 212 -10.32 -16.59 -2.79
CA MET A 212 -8.98 -17.04 -2.46
C MET A 212 -8.44 -18.04 -3.51
N GLY A 213 -9.25 -19.01 -3.92
CA GLY A 213 -8.89 -19.95 -5.00
C GLY A 213 -8.62 -19.24 -6.33
N ILE A 214 -9.44 -18.23 -6.68
CA ILE A 214 -9.23 -17.40 -7.87
C ILE A 214 -7.89 -16.64 -7.79
N VAL A 215 -7.58 -16.03 -6.64
CA VAL A 215 -6.31 -15.30 -6.46
C VAL A 215 -5.12 -16.26 -6.55
N ILE A 216 -5.19 -17.46 -5.93
CA ILE A 216 -4.13 -18.47 -6.00
C ILE A 216 -3.91 -18.90 -7.45
N PHE A 217 -4.98 -19.22 -8.20
CA PHE A 217 -4.92 -19.60 -9.59
C PHE A 217 -4.28 -18.49 -10.45
N ILE A 218 -4.72 -17.26 -10.29
CA ILE A 218 -4.18 -16.12 -11.05
C ILE A 218 -2.73 -15.83 -10.67
N ALA A 219 -2.37 -15.92 -9.39
CA ALA A 219 -0.99 -15.77 -8.95
C ALA A 219 -0.06 -16.81 -9.62
N HIS A 220 -0.54 -18.06 -9.77
CA HIS A 220 0.20 -19.11 -10.46
C HIS A 220 0.36 -18.81 -11.96
N GLU A 221 -0.73 -18.45 -12.65
CA GLU A 221 -0.73 -18.22 -14.10
C GLU A 221 -0.04 -16.89 -14.49
N ASN A 222 -0.20 -15.85 -13.69
CA ASN A 222 0.32 -14.52 -14.01
C ASN A 222 1.70 -14.25 -13.43
N GLY A 223 2.13 -15.01 -12.42
CA GLY A 223 3.43 -14.86 -11.77
C GLY A 223 3.60 -13.54 -11.01
N TYR A 224 4.86 -13.15 -10.80
CA TYR A 224 5.24 -12.02 -9.98
C TYR A 224 4.91 -10.66 -10.62
N ILE A 225 4.04 -9.90 -9.97
CA ILE A 225 3.59 -8.56 -10.40
C ILE A 225 4.38 -7.51 -9.61
N ILE A 226 4.91 -6.48 -10.29
CA ILE A 226 5.65 -5.40 -9.65
C ILE A 226 5.04 -4.04 -10.03
N MET A 227 4.00 -3.63 -9.31
CA MET A 227 3.36 -2.33 -9.56
C MET A 227 4.33 -1.15 -9.44
N ALA A 228 5.33 -1.24 -8.53
CA ALA A 228 6.36 -0.21 -8.36
C ALA A 228 7.11 0.15 -9.64
N THR A 229 7.19 -0.78 -10.57
CA THR A 229 7.87 -0.62 -11.87
C THR A 229 6.92 -0.66 -13.06
N ASN A 230 5.61 -0.54 -12.81
CA ASN A 230 4.55 -0.60 -13.83
C ASN A 230 4.56 -1.93 -14.61
N ASN A 231 4.88 -3.05 -13.94
CA ASN A 231 4.88 -4.39 -14.54
C ASN A 231 3.70 -5.22 -13.99
N TYR A 232 2.83 -5.68 -14.92
CA TYR A 232 1.58 -6.38 -14.61
C TYR A 232 1.51 -7.79 -15.21
N ASN A 233 2.49 -8.19 -16.04
CA ASN A 233 2.47 -9.41 -16.85
C ASN A 233 1.19 -9.46 -17.72
N ASN A 234 0.25 -10.38 -17.52
CA ASN A 234 -1.03 -10.32 -18.18
C ASN A 234 -1.95 -9.29 -17.48
N TYR A 235 -2.21 -8.17 -18.14
CA TYR A 235 -2.94 -7.04 -17.62
C TYR A 235 -4.40 -7.38 -17.21
N ILE A 236 -5.06 -8.26 -17.96
CA ILE A 236 -6.44 -8.67 -17.66
C ILE A 236 -6.46 -9.58 -16.42
N LEU A 237 -5.57 -10.57 -16.36
CA LEU A 237 -5.43 -11.43 -15.18
C LEU A 237 -5.07 -10.62 -13.94
N PHE A 238 -4.20 -9.60 -14.07
CA PHE A 238 -3.90 -8.69 -12.97
C PHE A 238 -5.17 -8.02 -12.41
N PHE A 239 -6.04 -7.46 -13.26
CA PHE A 239 -7.27 -6.82 -12.78
C PHE A 239 -8.22 -7.82 -12.13
N ILE A 240 -8.42 -8.99 -12.73
CA ILE A 240 -9.31 -10.03 -12.17
C ILE A 240 -8.79 -10.48 -10.80
N GLY A 241 -7.51 -10.80 -10.69
CA GLY A 241 -6.88 -11.23 -9.43
C GLY A 241 -6.91 -10.14 -8.37
N SER A 242 -6.64 -8.88 -8.76
CA SER A 242 -6.69 -7.74 -7.85
C SER A 242 -8.10 -7.52 -7.28
N PHE A 243 -9.14 -7.54 -8.12
CA PHE A 243 -10.52 -7.36 -7.63
C PHE A 243 -11.00 -8.57 -6.81
N ALA A 244 -10.59 -9.79 -7.16
CA ALA A 244 -10.88 -10.98 -6.36
C ALA A 244 -10.23 -10.86 -4.96
N GLY A 245 -8.94 -10.45 -4.88
CA GLY A 245 -8.23 -10.24 -3.62
C GLY A 245 -8.81 -9.08 -2.79
N ILE A 246 -9.18 -7.96 -3.42
CA ILE A 246 -9.88 -6.84 -2.76
C ILE A 246 -11.19 -7.33 -2.14
N TYR A 247 -11.98 -8.09 -2.89
CA TYR A 247 -13.26 -8.61 -2.42
C TYR A 247 -13.07 -9.61 -1.27
N MET A 248 -12.10 -10.53 -1.39
CA MET A 248 -11.71 -11.48 -0.34
C MET A 248 -11.38 -10.75 0.98
N ILE A 249 -10.48 -9.76 0.92
CA ILE A 249 -10.08 -9.01 2.13
C ILE A 249 -11.23 -8.16 2.67
N ASN A 250 -12.07 -7.61 1.80
CA ASN A 250 -13.25 -6.87 2.24
C ASN A 250 -14.21 -7.75 3.04
N LEU A 251 -14.57 -8.94 2.53
CA LEU A 251 -15.42 -9.89 3.24
C LEU A 251 -14.80 -10.33 4.56
N SER A 252 -13.52 -10.72 4.55
CA SER A 252 -12.79 -11.14 5.76
C SER A 252 -12.74 -10.03 6.81
N SER A 253 -12.50 -8.79 6.40
CA SER A 253 -12.43 -7.63 7.29
C SER A 253 -13.80 -7.26 7.88
N ASN A 254 -14.87 -7.39 7.09
CA ASN A 254 -16.24 -7.24 7.60
C ASN A 254 -16.54 -8.31 8.66
N PHE A 255 -16.15 -9.57 8.42
CA PHE A 255 -16.29 -10.66 9.39
C PHE A 255 -15.57 -10.35 10.70
N LEU A 256 -14.28 -10.01 10.64
CA LEU A 256 -13.48 -9.72 11.82
C LEU A 256 -14.00 -8.49 12.58
N SER A 257 -14.61 -7.52 11.91
CA SER A 257 -15.14 -6.30 12.52
C SER A 257 -16.44 -6.51 13.33
N LEU A 258 -17.13 -7.65 13.16
CA LEU A 258 -18.37 -7.96 13.92
C LEU A 258 -18.08 -8.37 15.39
N LYS A 259 -16.95 -9.03 15.62
CA LYS A 259 -16.46 -9.36 16.96
C LYS A 259 -15.07 -8.75 17.12
N PRO A 260 -14.96 -7.48 17.48
CA PRO A 260 -13.71 -6.72 17.41
C PRO A 260 -12.74 -7.11 18.53
N VAL A 261 -12.12 -8.28 18.38
CA VAL A 261 -10.99 -8.70 19.21
C VAL A 261 -9.78 -7.83 18.85
N PHE A 262 -9.05 -7.37 19.86
CA PHE A 262 -7.87 -6.50 19.69
C PHE A 262 -8.14 -5.19 18.92
N GLN A 263 -9.37 -4.66 18.97
CA GLN A 263 -9.79 -3.47 18.20
C GLN A 263 -8.82 -2.29 18.34
N ASN A 264 -8.33 -2.01 19.55
CA ASN A 264 -7.46 -0.86 19.80
C ASN A 264 -6.12 -1.00 19.07
N ILE A 265 -5.53 -2.20 19.05
CA ILE A 265 -4.25 -2.43 18.34
C ILE A 265 -4.46 -2.40 16.82
N ILE A 266 -5.55 -2.94 16.32
CA ILE A 266 -5.91 -2.89 14.90
C ILE A 266 -6.10 -1.44 14.45
N ILE A 267 -6.83 -0.62 15.22
CA ILE A 267 -6.99 0.80 14.94
C ILE A 267 -5.65 1.53 14.98
N TYR A 268 -4.78 1.20 15.92
CA TYR A 268 -3.45 1.80 16.02
C TYR A 268 -2.59 1.46 14.79
N ILE A 269 -2.54 0.19 14.38
CA ILE A 269 -1.86 -0.26 13.16
C ILE A 269 -2.42 0.48 11.94
N SER A 270 -3.76 0.48 11.77
CA SER A 270 -4.43 1.13 10.64
C SER A 270 -4.12 2.64 10.54
N LYS A 271 -4.02 3.34 11.67
CA LYS A 271 -3.65 4.76 11.70
C LYS A 271 -2.19 5.03 11.33
N ASN A 272 -1.33 4.03 11.50
CA ASN A 272 0.12 4.15 11.35
C ASN A 272 0.66 3.35 10.14
N THR A 273 -0.20 2.89 9.22
CA THR A 273 0.22 2.10 8.06
C THR A 273 1.31 2.78 7.24
N LEU A 274 1.28 4.12 7.10
CA LEU A 274 2.32 4.85 6.38
C LEU A 274 3.67 4.78 7.09
N ILE A 275 3.71 4.94 8.43
CA ILE A 275 4.96 4.84 9.21
C ILE A 275 5.47 3.40 9.16
N ILE A 276 4.60 2.40 9.33
CA ILE A 276 4.97 0.99 9.26
C ILE A 276 5.55 0.66 7.88
N ASN A 277 4.88 1.08 6.80
CA ASN A 277 5.38 0.92 5.43
C ASN A 277 6.75 1.58 5.22
N SER A 278 7.01 2.69 5.89
CA SER A 278 8.25 3.45 5.75
C SER A 278 9.45 2.84 6.47
N PHE A 279 9.23 2.19 7.59
CA PHE A 279 10.31 1.75 8.48
C PHE A 279 10.48 0.23 8.56
N HIS A 280 9.61 -0.57 7.93
CA HIS A 280 9.68 -2.02 8.05
C HIS A 280 11.01 -2.61 7.50
N LEU A 281 11.56 -2.09 6.40
CA LEU A 281 12.83 -2.57 5.87
C LEU A 281 14.00 -2.28 6.84
N LEU A 282 14.01 -1.09 7.47
CA LEU A 282 14.99 -0.77 8.51
C LEU A 282 14.82 -1.70 9.72
N THR A 283 13.58 -1.97 10.12
CA THR A 283 13.26 -2.92 11.19
C THR A 283 13.71 -4.34 10.84
N PHE A 284 13.54 -4.76 9.58
CA PHE A 284 14.04 -6.05 9.09
C PHE A 284 15.56 -6.15 9.23
N SER A 285 16.29 -5.13 8.80
CA SER A 285 17.76 -5.09 8.90
C SER A 285 18.21 -5.20 10.36
N PHE A 286 17.54 -4.47 11.26
CA PHE A 286 17.83 -4.53 12.69
C PHE A 286 17.53 -5.93 13.29
N LEU A 287 16.38 -6.51 12.99
CA LEU A 287 16.02 -7.84 13.47
C LEU A 287 16.90 -8.94 12.91
N LYS A 288 17.28 -8.86 11.61
CA LYS A 288 18.27 -9.79 11.03
C LYS A 288 19.63 -9.65 11.72
N GLY A 289 20.05 -8.43 12.04
CA GLY A 289 21.26 -8.21 12.84
C GLY A 289 21.20 -8.89 14.21
N ILE A 290 20.09 -8.76 14.93
CA ILE A 290 19.88 -9.46 16.21
C ILE A 290 19.91 -10.99 16.01
N MET A 291 19.23 -11.51 14.99
CA MET A 291 19.23 -12.96 14.70
C MET A 291 20.64 -13.49 14.51
N VAL A 292 21.45 -12.80 13.70
CA VAL A 292 22.82 -13.27 13.37
C VAL A 292 23.79 -13.05 14.51
N PHE A 293 23.87 -11.83 15.07
CA PHE A 293 24.92 -11.46 16.02
C PHE A 293 24.61 -11.84 17.48
N VAL A 294 23.33 -11.94 17.86
CA VAL A 294 22.95 -12.26 19.24
C VAL A 294 22.53 -13.72 19.37
N PHE A 295 21.68 -14.20 18.45
CA PHE A 295 21.14 -15.56 18.52
C PHE A 295 21.92 -16.57 17.65
N HIS A 296 22.89 -16.12 16.86
CA HIS A 296 23.65 -16.95 15.91
C HIS A 296 22.76 -17.75 14.93
N ILE A 297 21.59 -17.18 14.58
CA ILE A 297 20.65 -17.77 13.62
C ILE A 297 20.94 -17.18 12.23
N PRO A 298 21.31 -18.01 11.23
CA PRO A 298 21.57 -17.54 9.87
C PRO A 298 20.31 -16.96 9.22
N VAL A 299 20.45 -15.89 8.41
CA VAL A 299 19.32 -15.24 7.71
C VAL A 299 18.66 -16.20 6.72
N GLU A 300 19.39 -17.16 6.19
CA GLU A 300 18.91 -18.20 5.27
C GLU A 300 17.80 -19.07 5.87
N THR A 301 17.67 -19.09 7.21
CA THR A 301 16.55 -19.76 7.91
C THR A 301 15.19 -19.16 7.56
N LEU A 302 15.15 -17.93 7.06
CA LEU A 302 13.93 -17.25 6.59
C LEU A 302 13.60 -17.60 5.13
N TYR A 303 14.58 -17.92 4.28
CA TYR A 303 14.40 -18.01 2.84
C TYR A 303 13.42 -19.12 2.43
N GLY A 304 12.33 -18.72 1.77
CA GLY A 304 11.31 -19.62 1.25
C GLY A 304 10.48 -20.38 2.28
N LYS A 305 10.68 -20.17 3.57
CA LYS A 305 9.98 -20.89 4.64
C LYS A 305 8.77 -20.11 5.14
N ILE A 306 7.59 -20.73 5.09
CA ILE A 306 6.30 -20.05 5.42
C ILE A 306 6.27 -19.63 6.89
N VAL A 307 6.44 -20.57 7.83
CA VAL A 307 6.26 -20.30 9.27
C VAL A 307 7.27 -19.27 9.80
N PRO A 308 8.60 -19.41 9.56
CA PRO A 308 9.57 -18.39 9.98
C PRO A 308 9.25 -17.00 9.43
N ASN A 309 8.80 -16.89 8.17
CA ASN A 309 8.46 -15.60 7.58
C ASN A 309 7.20 -14.98 8.18
N ILE A 310 6.17 -15.77 8.47
CA ILE A 310 4.98 -15.29 9.17
C ILE A 310 5.38 -14.71 10.54
N VAL A 311 6.17 -15.43 11.32
CA VAL A 311 6.64 -14.97 12.65
C VAL A 311 7.52 -13.72 12.50
N PHE A 312 8.48 -13.73 11.58
CA PHE A 312 9.36 -12.59 11.34
C PHE A 312 8.60 -11.32 10.92
N ALA A 313 7.62 -11.45 10.03
CA ALA A 313 6.77 -10.34 9.60
C ALA A 313 5.90 -9.81 10.76
N LEU A 314 5.37 -10.69 11.63
CA LEU A 314 4.62 -10.29 12.82
C LEU A 314 5.53 -9.55 13.83
N VAL A 315 6.68 -10.10 14.15
CA VAL A 315 7.66 -9.45 15.06
C VAL A 315 8.06 -8.08 14.51
N SER A 316 8.31 -7.99 13.20
CA SER A 316 8.64 -6.72 12.53
C SER A 316 7.51 -5.71 12.60
N LEU A 317 6.25 -6.15 12.39
CA LEU A 317 5.08 -5.29 12.52
C LEU A 317 5.00 -4.70 13.93
N PHE A 318 5.11 -5.52 14.97
CA PHE A 318 5.07 -5.06 16.35
C PHE A 318 6.26 -4.17 16.71
N SER A 319 7.45 -4.44 16.16
CA SER A 319 8.64 -3.59 16.33
C SER A 319 8.50 -2.21 15.67
N CYS A 320 7.68 -2.08 14.64
CA CYS A 320 7.35 -0.77 14.05
C CYS A 320 6.40 0.08 14.92
N LEU A 321 5.64 -0.51 15.86
CA LEU A 321 4.66 0.25 16.66
C LEU A 321 5.31 1.24 17.64
N PRO A 322 6.40 0.91 18.38
CA PRO A 322 7.15 1.88 19.15
C PRO A 322 7.73 3.01 18.31
N ILE A 323 8.24 2.71 17.10
CA ILE A 323 8.74 3.72 16.15
C ILE A 323 7.60 4.68 15.79
N ALA A 324 6.42 4.13 15.46
CA ALA A 324 5.23 4.93 15.18
C ALA A 324 4.82 5.80 16.37
N TYR A 325 4.91 5.30 17.60
CA TYR A 325 4.65 6.07 18.82
C TYR A 325 5.62 7.25 18.98
N ILE A 326 6.91 6.98 18.85
CA ILE A 326 7.97 7.99 18.98
C ILE A 326 7.79 9.10 17.94
N ILE A 327 7.57 8.72 16.67
CA ILE A 327 7.37 9.68 15.58
C ILE A 327 6.12 10.54 15.84
N ASN A 328 4.98 9.94 16.18
CA ASN A 328 3.75 10.68 16.43
C ASN A 328 3.87 11.64 17.62
N LYS A 329 4.59 11.24 18.67
CA LYS A 329 4.73 12.03 19.90
C LYS A 329 5.82 13.09 19.83
N HIS A 330 7.00 12.72 19.35
CA HIS A 330 8.19 13.58 19.44
C HIS A 330 8.57 14.24 18.10
N PHE A 331 8.26 13.60 16.97
CA PHE A 331 8.66 14.06 15.64
C PHE A 331 7.49 14.15 14.63
N PRO A 332 6.32 14.73 15.03
CA PRO A 332 5.13 14.75 14.18
C PRO A 332 5.34 15.50 12.86
N PHE A 333 6.32 16.42 12.80
CA PHE A 333 6.67 17.14 11.57
C PHE A 333 7.16 16.22 10.45
N ILE A 334 7.82 15.07 10.79
CA ILE A 334 8.27 14.07 9.81
C ILE A 334 7.08 13.53 9.01
N ILE A 335 5.91 13.42 9.63
CA ILE A 335 4.69 12.93 9.00
C ILE A 335 3.70 14.05 8.63
N GLY A 336 4.21 15.28 8.49
CA GLY A 336 3.44 16.44 8.06
C GLY A 336 2.39 16.93 9.07
N LYS A 337 2.49 16.52 10.34
CA LYS A 337 1.60 16.96 11.42
C LYS A 337 2.25 18.09 12.23
N LYS A 338 1.41 18.96 12.80
CA LYS A 338 1.86 19.93 13.81
C LYS A 338 2.02 19.23 15.17
N ARG A 339 2.96 19.71 15.98
CA ARG A 339 3.09 19.27 17.37
C ARG A 339 1.82 19.63 18.13
N SER A 340 1.23 18.68 18.86
CA SER A 340 0.13 18.99 19.78
C SER A 340 0.67 19.89 20.90
N PRO A 341 -0.08 20.93 21.33
CA PRO A 341 0.33 21.78 22.45
C PRO A 341 0.41 21.04 23.79
N GLU A 342 -0.17 19.85 23.87
CA GLU A 342 -0.23 19.00 25.08
C GLU A 342 0.78 17.83 24.94
N GLY A 343 2.06 18.10 25.27
CA GLY A 343 3.10 17.07 25.31
C GLY A 343 4.41 17.62 25.80
#